data_0be2f0ba730b67490ef0ce1a0e35256a
#
_entry.id   0be2f0ba730b67490ef0ce1a0e35256a
#
_cell.length_a   1.000
_cell.length_b   1.000
_cell.length_c   1.000
_cell.angle_alpha   90.00
_cell.angle_beta   90.00
_cell.angle_gamma   90.00
#
_symmetry.space_group_name_H-M   'P 1'
#
loop_
_entity.id
_entity.type
_entity.pdbx_description
1 polymer ?
#
loop_
_entity_poly.entity_id
_entity_poly.type
_entity_poly.pdbx_seq_one_letter_code
_entity_poly.pdbx_strand_id
1 'polypeptide(L)'
;MTNQSTIDKLIEMRLTSMSDAFITQMDDPRMKDVPFEDRFGLLVDIEYNNRKSNSLKRLIKGAGFDQPEAYIADINYTSGRKLNRSLIERLATCEYITEHRNLFITGATGSGKTYMACAFGMEACKQRYKTKYVRLPDMLLELDLARTDGTYKKVQAKYANPVLLIIDEWLLLKPTEAEQHDILELLHRRRKKSSTIFCSQYDPSGWYDQLGGDDSPLAEAILDRIMHDAYKINIVPTAPSNYRSMREVYGLDPALSE
;
A
#
# COMPACT_ATOMS: atom_id res chain seq x y z
N MET A 1 48.17 -5.02 5.85
CA MET A 1 46.80 -5.58 5.98
C MET A 1 46.59 -6.48 4.79
N THR A 2 46.11 -7.67 5.01
CA THR A 2 45.79 -8.59 3.90
C THR A 2 44.41 -8.24 3.35
N ASN A 3 44.20 -8.41 2.05
CA ASN A 3 42.87 -8.20 1.44
C ASN A 3 41.76 -9.01 2.15
N GLN A 4 42.14 -10.22 2.62
CA GLN A 4 41.23 -11.07 3.41
C GLN A 4 40.72 -10.38 4.69
N SER A 5 41.62 -9.73 5.45
CA SER A 5 41.20 -8.99 6.66
C SER A 5 40.22 -7.83 6.36
N THR A 6 40.31 -7.22 5.17
CA THR A 6 39.37 -6.19 4.74
C THR A 6 38.01 -6.80 4.41
N ILE A 7 37.99 -7.93 3.70
CA ILE A 7 36.77 -8.68 3.36
C ILE A 7 36.05 -9.12 4.63
N ASP A 8 36.76 -9.70 5.59
CA ASP A 8 36.18 -10.16 6.85
C ASP A 8 35.51 -9.01 7.64
N LYS A 9 36.17 -7.83 7.68
CA LYS A 9 35.59 -6.63 8.32
C LYS A 9 34.35 -6.09 7.59
N LEU A 10 34.36 -6.09 6.26
CA LEU A 10 33.17 -5.69 5.49
C LEU A 10 31.98 -6.61 5.78
N ILE A 11 32.21 -7.92 5.88
CA ILE A 11 31.18 -8.91 6.24
C ILE A 11 30.70 -8.68 7.68
N GLU A 12 31.60 -8.47 8.64
CA GLU A 12 31.27 -8.19 10.04
C GLU A 12 30.40 -6.92 10.17
N MET A 13 30.75 -5.86 9.41
CA MET A 13 29.96 -4.62 9.31
C MET A 13 28.65 -4.80 8.51
N ARG A 14 28.34 -6.02 8.01
CA ARG A 14 27.18 -6.31 7.15
C ARG A 14 27.14 -5.50 5.84
N LEU A 15 28.33 -5.24 5.28
CA LEU A 15 28.53 -4.61 3.97
C LEU A 15 28.81 -5.70 2.92
N THR A 16 27.92 -6.70 2.82
CA THR A 16 28.17 -7.91 2.04
C THR A 16 28.27 -7.64 0.55
N SER A 17 27.41 -6.77 0.01
CA SER A 17 27.45 -6.42 -1.42
C SER A 17 28.72 -5.64 -1.78
N MET A 18 29.20 -4.79 -0.86
CA MET A 18 30.46 -4.09 -1.02
C MET A 18 31.65 -5.06 -0.94
N SER A 19 31.57 -6.07 -0.08
CA SER A 19 32.58 -7.14 0.03
C SER A 19 32.68 -7.93 -1.26
N ASP A 20 31.55 -8.37 -1.83
CA ASP A 20 31.50 -9.12 -3.08
C ASP A 20 32.02 -8.29 -4.26
N ALA A 21 31.65 -7.02 -4.32
CA ALA A 21 32.14 -6.09 -5.33
C ALA A 21 33.66 -5.82 -5.19
N PHE A 22 34.17 -5.75 -3.96
CA PHE A 22 35.61 -5.59 -3.70
C PHE A 22 36.42 -6.80 -4.19
N ILE A 23 35.93 -8.01 -3.93
CA ILE A 23 36.57 -9.25 -4.48
C ILE A 23 36.56 -9.20 -6.01
N THR A 24 35.41 -8.88 -6.61
CA THR A 24 35.29 -8.78 -8.08
C THR A 24 36.26 -7.74 -8.67
N GLN A 25 36.45 -6.58 -8.02
CA GLN A 25 37.39 -5.56 -8.48
C GLN A 25 38.85 -6.00 -8.37
N MET A 26 39.17 -6.83 -7.36
CA MET A 26 40.55 -7.35 -7.22
C MET A 26 40.93 -8.34 -8.35
N ASP A 27 39.94 -9.11 -8.80
CA ASP A 27 40.11 -10.12 -9.82
C ASP A 27 40.00 -9.56 -11.26
N ASP A 28 39.51 -8.33 -11.44
CA ASP A 28 39.37 -7.70 -12.75
C ASP A 28 40.61 -6.88 -13.13
N PRO A 29 41.43 -7.33 -14.13
CA PRO A 29 42.60 -6.60 -14.56
C PRO A 29 42.34 -5.17 -15.03
N ARG A 30 41.14 -4.91 -15.54
CA ARG A 30 40.73 -3.56 -16.04
C ARG A 30 40.63 -2.53 -14.92
N MET A 31 40.47 -2.97 -13.69
CA MET A 31 40.39 -2.11 -12.52
C MET A 31 41.75 -1.52 -12.11
N LYS A 32 42.86 -2.00 -12.67
CA LYS A 32 44.19 -1.49 -12.33
C LYS A 32 44.43 -0.05 -12.76
N ASP A 33 43.83 0.34 -13.89
CA ASP A 33 43.99 1.66 -14.48
C ASP A 33 42.91 2.65 -14.04
N VAL A 34 41.91 2.18 -13.24
CA VAL A 34 40.85 3.04 -12.68
C VAL A 34 41.31 3.71 -11.39
N PRO A 35 41.18 5.05 -11.24
CA PRO A 35 41.54 5.75 -10.02
C PRO A 35 40.90 5.16 -8.77
N PHE A 36 41.58 5.27 -7.64
CA PHE A 36 41.07 4.71 -6.37
C PHE A 36 39.70 5.27 -5.98
N GLU A 37 39.52 6.58 -6.16
CA GLU A 37 38.31 7.31 -5.82
C GLU A 37 37.11 6.74 -6.58
N ASP A 38 37.26 6.47 -7.88
CA ASP A 38 36.21 5.89 -8.73
C ASP A 38 35.90 4.46 -8.31
N ARG A 39 36.92 3.63 -8.06
CA ARG A 39 36.75 2.26 -7.59
C ARG A 39 36.03 2.21 -6.25
N PHE A 40 36.41 3.07 -5.31
CA PHE A 40 35.76 3.18 -4.01
C PHE A 40 34.32 3.66 -4.14
N GLY A 41 34.08 4.67 -4.98
CA GLY A 41 32.73 5.15 -5.32
C GLY A 41 31.81 4.03 -5.81
N LEU A 42 32.31 3.20 -6.75
CA LEU A 42 31.54 2.04 -7.24
C LEU A 42 31.18 1.05 -6.12
N LEU A 43 32.10 0.76 -5.20
CA LEU A 43 31.81 -0.12 -4.06
C LEU A 43 30.69 0.42 -3.16
N VAL A 44 30.77 1.72 -2.86
CA VAL A 44 29.74 2.41 -2.05
C VAL A 44 28.39 2.41 -2.75
N ASP A 45 28.36 2.70 -4.04
CA ASP A 45 27.13 2.72 -4.84
C ASP A 45 26.46 1.35 -4.91
N ILE A 46 27.22 0.27 -5.06
CA ILE A 46 26.70 -1.10 -5.07
C ILE A 46 26.02 -1.42 -3.73
N GLU A 47 26.68 -1.16 -2.62
CA GLU A 47 26.13 -1.42 -1.29
C GLU A 47 24.87 -0.55 -1.03
N TYR A 48 24.95 0.74 -1.34
CA TYR A 48 23.84 1.68 -1.18
C TYR A 48 22.60 1.25 -1.98
N ASN A 49 22.79 0.91 -3.27
CA ASN A 49 21.68 0.51 -4.14
C ASN A 49 21.08 -0.82 -3.71
N ASN A 50 21.90 -1.79 -3.27
CA ASN A 50 21.41 -3.05 -2.74
C ASN A 50 20.62 -2.87 -1.45
N ARG A 51 21.10 -2.05 -0.50
CA ARG A 51 20.36 -1.73 0.72
C ARG A 51 19.04 -1.04 0.41
N LYS A 52 19.08 -0.10 -0.51
CA LYS A 52 17.87 0.61 -0.98
C LYS A 52 16.86 -0.36 -1.60
N SER A 53 17.31 -1.25 -2.46
CA SER A 53 16.46 -2.27 -3.10
C SER A 53 15.88 -3.26 -2.07
N ASN A 54 16.73 -3.79 -1.18
CA ASN A 54 16.31 -4.74 -0.15
C ASN A 54 15.32 -4.12 0.86
N SER A 55 15.52 -2.84 1.19
CA SER A 55 14.58 -2.09 2.03
C SER A 55 13.21 -1.96 1.35
N LEU A 56 13.18 -1.63 0.04
CA LEU A 56 11.93 -1.57 -0.72
C LEU A 56 11.22 -2.92 -0.77
N LYS A 57 11.95 -3.99 -1.11
CA LYS A 57 11.39 -5.35 -1.12
C LYS A 57 10.76 -5.74 0.23
N ARG A 58 11.40 -5.36 1.36
CA ARG A 58 10.86 -5.61 2.70
C ARG A 58 9.58 -4.81 2.97
N LEU A 59 9.51 -3.54 2.53
CA LEU A 59 8.31 -2.72 2.66
C LEU A 59 7.14 -3.32 1.87
N ILE A 60 7.36 -3.69 0.61
CA ILE A 60 6.35 -4.31 -0.26
C ILE A 60 5.86 -5.63 0.35
N LYS A 61 6.78 -6.52 0.75
CA LYS A 61 6.42 -7.79 1.40
C LYS A 61 5.64 -7.57 2.70
N GLY A 62 6.05 -6.59 3.51
CA GLY A 62 5.39 -6.25 4.80
C GLY A 62 4.01 -5.62 4.62
N ALA A 63 3.78 -4.94 3.49
CA ALA A 63 2.49 -4.36 3.16
C ALA A 63 1.42 -5.43 2.95
N GLY A 64 1.76 -6.56 2.32
CA GLY A 64 0.84 -7.66 2.06
C GLY A 64 -0.25 -7.29 1.06
N PHE A 65 0.14 -6.65 -0.05
CA PHE A 65 -0.79 -6.29 -1.11
C PHE A 65 -1.45 -7.51 -1.73
N ASP A 66 -2.74 -7.39 -2.06
CA ASP A 66 -3.48 -8.39 -2.84
C ASP A 66 -2.93 -8.47 -4.28
N GLN A 67 -2.55 -7.31 -4.85
CA GLN A 67 -1.99 -7.20 -6.19
C GLN A 67 -0.61 -6.51 -6.15
N PRO A 68 0.46 -7.25 -5.85
CA PRO A 68 1.80 -6.69 -5.72
C PRO A 68 2.41 -6.21 -7.04
N GLU A 69 1.82 -6.61 -8.18
CA GLU A 69 2.23 -6.19 -9.53
C GLU A 69 1.49 -4.93 -10.01
N ALA A 70 0.67 -4.29 -9.16
CA ALA A 70 -0.09 -3.11 -9.54
C ALA A 70 0.81 -1.87 -9.64
N TYR A 71 0.75 -1.17 -10.78
CA TYR A 71 1.46 0.08 -11.01
C TYR A 71 0.54 1.17 -11.53
N ILE A 72 0.79 2.43 -11.16
CA ILE A 72 0.03 3.60 -11.62
C ILE A 72 0.13 3.75 -13.15
N ALA A 73 1.31 3.47 -13.74
CA ALA A 73 1.54 3.57 -15.17
C ALA A 73 0.66 2.61 -16.01
N ASP A 74 0.25 1.48 -15.41
CA ASP A 74 -0.51 0.44 -16.10
C ASP A 74 -2.04 0.66 -15.97
N ILE A 75 -2.47 1.76 -15.32
CA ILE A 75 -3.89 2.08 -15.22
C ILE A 75 -4.43 2.40 -16.61
N ASN A 76 -5.38 1.57 -17.07
CA ASN A 76 -6.04 1.78 -18.35
C ASN A 76 -7.14 2.84 -18.23
N TYR A 77 -6.93 4.01 -18.84
CA TYR A 77 -7.88 5.13 -18.85
C TYR A 77 -8.94 5.03 -19.97
N THR A 78 -8.78 4.12 -20.93
CA THR A 78 -9.66 3.98 -22.11
C THR A 78 -10.62 2.79 -22.01
N SER A 79 -10.65 2.07 -20.90
CA SER A 79 -11.40 0.82 -20.70
C SER A 79 -12.89 1.02 -20.38
N GLY A 80 -13.53 2.04 -20.91
CA GLY A 80 -14.95 2.30 -20.67
C GLY A 80 -15.29 2.84 -19.28
N ARG A 81 -14.30 3.36 -18.55
CA ARG A 81 -14.43 3.97 -17.22
C ARG A 81 -14.06 5.46 -17.27
N LYS A 82 -14.77 6.26 -16.47
CA LYS A 82 -14.38 7.66 -16.26
C LYS A 82 -13.38 7.71 -15.12
N LEU A 83 -12.13 8.04 -15.44
CA LEU A 83 -11.06 8.24 -14.48
C LEU A 83 -10.44 9.62 -14.69
N ASN A 84 -10.24 10.36 -13.60
CA ASN A 84 -9.54 11.64 -13.65
C ASN A 84 -8.02 11.38 -13.58
N ARG A 85 -7.38 11.35 -14.76
CA ARG A 85 -5.95 11.07 -14.89
C ARG A 85 -5.08 12.05 -14.11
N SER A 86 -5.35 13.36 -14.19
CA SER A 86 -4.55 14.36 -13.47
C SER A 86 -4.65 14.22 -11.95
N LEU A 87 -5.81 13.85 -11.43
CA LEU A 87 -5.96 13.56 -10.01
C LEU A 87 -5.17 12.31 -9.61
N ILE A 88 -5.22 11.23 -10.41
CA ILE A 88 -4.49 9.98 -10.14
C ILE A 88 -2.98 10.25 -10.15
N GLU A 89 -2.47 10.96 -11.16
CA GLU A 89 -1.05 11.32 -11.27
C GLU A 89 -0.61 12.21 -10.09
N ARG A 90 -1.44 13.17 -9.68
CA ARG A 90 -1.18 13.98 -8.48
C ARG A 90 -1.14 13.14 -7.21
N LEU A 91 -2.09 12.22 -7.01
CA LEU A 91 -2.11 11.34 -5.83
C LEU A 91 -0.93 10.35 -5.82
N ALA A 92 -0.41 9.97 -7.00
CA ALA A 92 0.78 9.12 -7.12
C ALA A 92 2.06 9.80 -6.58
N THR A 93 2.09 11.13 -6.43
CA THR A 93 3.18 11.81 -5.72
C THR A 93 3.21 11.55 -4.22
N CYS A 94 2.18 10.91 -3.67
CA CYS A 94 2.02 10.64 -2.24
C CYS A 94 1.91 11.88 -1.34
N GLU A 95 1.63 13.06 -1.91
CA GLU A 95 1.46 14.31 -1.15
C GLU A 95 0.33 14.19 -0.11
N TYR A 96 -0.76 13.47 -0.44
CA TYR A 96 -1.86 13.21 0.49
C TYR A 96 -1.42 12.47 1.77
N ILE A 97 -0.32 11.69 1.71
CA ILE A 97 0.24 10.98 2.87
C ILE A 97 0.92 11.99 3.82
N THR A 98 1.68 12.95 3.29
CA THR A 98 2.34 13.99 4.11
C THR A 98 1.33 14.97 4.70
N GLU A 99 0.21 15.18 4.03
CA GLU A 99 -0.92 15.99 4.50
C GLU A 99 -1.84 15.24 5.48
N HIS A 100 -1.60 13.94 5.71
CA HIS A 100 -2.44 13.05 6.52
C HIS A 100 -3.90 13.00 6.06
N ARG A 101 -4.13 13.10 4.75
CA ARG A 101 -5.47 13.04 4.15
C ARG A 101 -5.82 11.60 3.76
N ASN A 102 -7.08 11.28 3.85
CA ASN A 102 -7.63 10.01 3.40
C ASN A 102 -7.92 10.01 1.89
N LEU A 103 -8.06 8.81 1.32
CA LEU A 103 -8.45 8.62 -0.07
C LEU A 103 -9.58 7.59 -0.14
N PHE A 104 -10.70 7.95 -0.76
CA PHE A 104 -11.80 7.05 -1.06
C PHE A 104 -11.73 6.62 -2.52
N ILE A 105 -11.74 5.31 -2.75
CA ILE A 105 -11.83 4.70 -4.08
C ILE A 105 -13.14 3.93 -4.12
N THR A 106 -14.15 4.49 -4.81
CA THR A 106 -15.49 3.90 -4.88
C THR A 106 -15.81 3.43 -6.29
N GLY A 107 -16.73 2.49 -6.41
CA GLY A 107 -17.18 1.95 -7.69
C GLY A 107 -17.65 0.50 -7.59
N ALA A 108 -18.30 0.00 -8.62
CA ALA A 108 -18.86 -1.35 -8.67
C ALA A 108 -17.80 -2.45 -8.53
N THR A 109 -18.26 -3.68 -8.27
CA THR A 109 -17.38 -4.87 -8.26
C THR A 109 -16.66 -5.02 -9.60
N GLY A 110 -15.37 -5.37 -9.58
CA GLY A 110 -14.57 -5.53 -10.79
C GLY A 110 -14.14 -4.21 -11.45
N SER A 111 -14.45 -3.03 -10.89
CA SER A 111 -14.07 -1.74 -11.48
C SER A 111 -12.57 -1.41 -11.38
N GLY A 112 -11.78 -2.19 -10.64
CA GLY A 112 -10.34 -1.99 -10.46
C GLY A 112 -9.95 -1.20 -9.21
N LYS A 113 -10.83 -1.09 -8.20
CA LYS A 113 -10.54 -0.41 -6.91
C LYS A 113 -9.31 -0.97 -6.21
N THR A 114 -9.29 -2.29 -6.00
CA THR A 114 -8.17 -3.00 -5.35
C THR A 114 -6.86 -2.77 -6.08
N TYR A 115 -6.88 -2.90 -7.42
CA TYR A 115 -5.70 -2.63 -8.25
C TYR A 115 -5.17 -1.21 -8.03
N MET A 116 -6.05 -0.22 -8.12
CA MET A 116 -5.68 1.19 -7.95
C MET A 116 -5.13 1.48 -6.55
N ALA A 117 -5.76 0.92 -5.50
CA ALA A 117 -5.30 1.06 -4.13
C ALA A 117 -3.92 0.41 -3.92
N CYS A 118 -3.70 -0.80 -4.47
CA CYS A 118 -2.38 -1.46 -4.45
C CYS A 118 -1.34 -0.64 -5.22
N ALA A 119 -1.69 -0.07 -6.38
CA ALA A 119 -0.79 0.79 -7.16
C ALA A 119 -0.36 2.04 -6.36
N PHE A 120 -1.27 2.72 -5.66
CA PHE A 120 -0.92 3.81 -4.73
C PHE A 120 -0.06 3.33 -3.57
N GLY A 121 -0.35 2.14 -3.02
CA GLY A 121 0.46 1.52 -1.98
C GLY A 121 1.89 1.23 -2.44
N MET A 122 2.06 0.79 -3.69
CA MET A 122 3.37 0.57 -4.30
C MET A 122 4.16 1.87 -4.45
N GLU A 123 3.52 2.98 -4.90
CA GLU A 123 4.16 4.29 -4.96
C GLU A 123 4.59 4.77 -3.54
N ALA A 124 3.73 4.57 -2.54
CA ALA A 124 4.07 4.87 -1.15
C ALA A 124 5.30 4.06 -0.66
N CYS A 125 5.38 2.76 -0.98
CA CYS A 125 6.55 1.92 -0.66
C CYS A 125 7.83 2.41 -1.38
N LYS A 126 7.74 2.83 -2.64
CA LYS A 126 8.88 3.42 -3.39
C LYS A 126 9.42 4.68 -2.69
N GLN A 127 8.52 5.50 -2.11
CA GLN A 127 8.86 6.66 -1.31
C GLN A 127 9.19 6.34 0.16
N ARG A 128 9.35 5.05 0.50
CA ARG A 128 9.73 4.56 1.84
C ARG A 128 8.67 4.72 2.93
N TYR A 129 7.43 4.96 2.57
CA TYR A 129 6.33 4.94 3.53
C TYR A 129 5.99 3.49 3.91
N LYS A 130 5.93 3.23 5.22
CA LYS A 130 5.44 1.95 5.73
C LYS A 130 3.95 1.84 5.43
N THR A 131 3.61 0.90 4.55
CA THR A 131 2.24 0.66 4.09
C THR A 131 1.73 -0.67 4.62
N LYS A 132 0.42 -0.78 4.85
CA LYS A 132 -0.28 -2.02 5.16
C LYS A 132 -1.57 -2.10 4.37
N TYR A 133 -1.79 -3.23 3.71
CA TYR A 133 -3.05 -3.60 3.05
C TYR A 133 -3.77 -4.65 3.88
N VAL A 134 -5.09 -4.54 3.93
CA VAL A 134 -5.98 -5.52 4.56
C VAL A 134 -7.39 -5.37 4.02
N ARG A 135 -8.15 -6.46 3.93
CA ARG A 135 -9.60 -6.42 3.75
C ARG A 135 -10.26 -6.16 5.10
N LEU A 136 -11.32 -5.35 5.11
CA LEU A 136 -12.01 -5.03 6.38
C LEU A 136 -12.46 -6.28 7.14
N PRO A 137 -13.10 -7.29 6.51
CA PRO A 137 -13.50 -8.49 7.23
C PRO A 137 -12.34 -9.25 7.88
N ASP A 138 -11.20 -9.34 7.18
CA ASP A 138 -10.02 -10.03 7.69
C ASP A 138 -9.39 -9.29 8.88
N MET A 139 -9.40 -7.95 8.85
CA MET A 139 -8.93 -7.11 9.95
C MET A 139 -9.81 -7.29 11.20
N LEU A 140 -11.11 -7.29 11.03
CA LEU A 140 -12.07 -7.43 12.14
C LEU A 140 -11.97 -8.82 12.77
N LEU A 141 -11.88 -9.87 11.95
CA LEU A 141 -11.66 -11.24 12.43
C LEU A 141 -10.34 -11.36 13.21
N GLU A 142 -9.25 -10.78 12.72
CA GLU A 142 -7.95 -10.81 13.42
C GLU A 142 -8.00 -10.07 14.77
N LEU A 143 -8.73 -8.95 14.84
CA LEU A 143 -8.92 -8.23 16.10
C LEU A 143 -9.75 -9.01 17.12
N ASP A 144 -10.80 -9.69 16.66
CA ASP A 144 -11.65 -10.51 17.52
C ASP A 144 -10.89 -11.70 18.09
N LEU A 145 -10.17 -12.45 17.25
CA LEU A 145 -9.29 -13.54 17.71
C LEU A 145 -8.23 -13.05 18.70
N ALA A 146 -7.65 -11.88 18.44
CA ALA A 146 -6.63 -11.30 19.30
C ALA A 146 -7.15 -10.88 20.69
N ARG A 147 -8.46 -10.65 20.86
CA ARG A 147 -9.08 -10.45 22.17
C ARG A 147 -9.00 -11.73 23.01
N THR A 148 -9.33 -12.85 22.39
CA THR A 148 -9.28 -14.16 23.06
C THR A 148 -7.86 -14.53 23.47
N ASP A 149 -6.88 -14.24 22.59
CA ASP A 149 -5.46 -14.57 22.83
C ASP A 149 -4.72 -13.53 23.68
N GLY A 150 -5.36 -12.44 24.09
CA GLY A 150 -4.73 -11.35 24.84
C GLY A 150 -3.72 -10.51 24.05
N THR A 151 -3.69 -10.64 22.74
CA THR A 151 -2.75 -9.94 21.83
C THR A 151 -3.35 -8.73 21.12
N TYR A 152 -4.56 -8.32 21.50
CA TYR A 152 -5.34 -7.26 20.88
C TYR A 152 -4.54 -5.97 20.61
N LYS A 153 -3.82 -5.46 21.62
CA LYS A 153 -3.00 -4.23 21.47
C LYS A 153 -1.93 -4.36 20.40
N LYS A 154 -1.34 -5.55 20.23
CA LYS A 154 -0.32 -5.83 19.21
C LYS A 154 -0.94 -5.84 17.81
N VAL A 155 -2.08 -6.48 17.64
CA VAL A 155 -2.79 -6.53 16.36
C VAL A 155 -3.33 -5.15 16.00
N GLN A 156 -3.91 -4.43 16.95
CA GLN A 156 -4.35 -3.06 16.73
C GLN A 156 -3.19 -2.14 16.28
N ALA A 157 -2.01 -2.26 16.90
CA ALA A 157 -0.82 -1.50 16.50
C ALA A 157 -0.32 -1.87 15.09
N LYS A 158 -0.53 -3.12 14.64
CA LYS A 158 -0.23 -3.56 13.27
C LYS A 158 -0.96 -2.72 12.22
N TYR A 159 -2.18 -2.28 12.50
CA TYR A 159 -3.02 -1.47 11.61
C TYR A 159 -2.96 0.03 11.92
N ALA A 160 -2.70 0.40 13.17
CA ALA A 160 -2.63 1.81 13.57
C ALA A 160 -1.30 2.50 13.17
N ASN A 161 -0.18 1.77 13.20
CA ASN A 161 1.17 2.35 13.05
C ASN A 161 1.66 2.57 11.60
N PRO A 162 1.18 1.86 10.55
CA PRO A 162 1.59 2.18 9.19
C PRO A 162 1.23 3.61 8.80
N VAL A 163 2.13 4.29 8.08
CA VAL A 163 1.90 5.66 7.58
C VAL A 163 0.74 5.66 6.59
N LEU A 164 0.65 4.60 5.76
CA LEU A 164 -0.48 4.37 4.88
C LEU A 164 -1.13 3.02 5.22
N LEU A 165 -2.44 3.05 5.50
CA LEU A 165 -3.27 1.85 5.62
C LEU A 165 -4.22 1.80 4.43
N ILE A 166 -4.34 0.63 3.80
CA ILE A 166 -5.32 0.36 2.75
C ILE A 166 -6.32 -0.62 3.33
N ILE A 167 -7.58 -0.19 3.43
CA ILE A 167 -8.69 -1.02 3.86
C ILE A 167 -9.56 -1.30 2.63
N ASP A 168 -9.48 -2.50 2.13
CA ASP A 168 -10.31 -2.96 1.02
C ASP A 168 -11.62 -3.57 1.54
N GLU A 169 -12.62 -3.67 0.65
CA GLU A 169 -13.97 -4.12 0.98
C GLU A 169 -14.60 -3.31 2.14
N TRP A 170 -14.31 -2.02 2.17
CA TRP A 170 -14.83 -1.11 3.19
C TRP A 170 -16.34 -1.13 3.23
N LEU A 171 -16.89 -1.56 4.38
CA LEU A 171 -18.34 -1.67 4.66
C LEU A 171 -19.11 -2.48 3.60
N LEU A 172 -18.48 -3.50 3.00
CA LEU A 172 -19.16 -4.44 2.11
C LEU A 172 -20.22 -5.24 2.88
N LEU A 173 -19.92 -5.61 4.11
CA LEU A 173 -20.84 -6.22 5.07
C LEU A 173 -21.06 -5.26 6.23
N LYS A 174 -22.25 -5.34 6.85
CA LYS A 174 -22.60 -4.53 8.01
C LYS A 174 -21.82 -5.04 9.23
N PRO A 175 -20.94 -4.22 9.81
CA PRO A 175 -20.22 -4.61 11.01
C PRO A 175 -21.14 -4.62 12.23
N THR A 176 -20.90 -5.56 13.14
CA THR A 176 -21.54 -5.58 14.46
C THR A 176 -21.14 -4.35 15.28
N GLU A 177 -21.84 -4.08 16.37
CA GLU A 177 -21.53 -2.93 17.24
C GLU A 177 -20.09 -3.04 17.81
N ALA A 178 -19.66 -4.24 18.20
CA ALA A 178 -18.29 -4.48 18.69
C ALA A 178 -17.24 -4.19 17.59
N GLU A 179 -17.48 -4.60 16.36
CA GLU A 179 -16.62 -4.30 15.21
C GLU A 179 -16.61 -2.81 14.87
N GLN A 180 -17.74 -2.11 14.99
CA GLN A 180 -17.81 -0.66 14.83
C GLN A 180 -16.96 0.07 15.88
N HIS A 181 -16.92 -0.41 17.12
CA HIS A 181 -16.03 0.11 18.15
C HIS A 181 -14.55 -0.10 17.77
N ASP A 182 -14.17 -1.25 17.21
CA ASP A 182 -12.82 -1.49 16.73
C ASP A 182 -12.42 -0.54 15.60
N ILE A 183 -13.33 -0.36 14.65
CA ILE A 183 -13.14 0.59 13.54
C ILE A 183 -12.95 2.00 14.11
N LEU A 184 -13.83 2.45 15.00
CA LEU A 184 -13.77 3.77 15.60
C LEU A 184 -12.46 4.04 16.34
N GLU A 185 -11.99 3.06 17.14
CA GLU A 185 -10.74 3.17 17.89
C GLU A 185 -9.52 3.20 16.96
N LEU A 186 -9.51 2.38 15.90
CA LEU A 186 -8.46 2.41 14.89
C LEU A 186 -8.39 3.79 14.20
N LEU A 187 -9.53 4.31 13.76
CA LEU A 187 -9.61 5.61 13.09
C LEU A 187 -9.22 6.76 14.02
N HIS A 188 -9.61 6.68 15.29
CA HIS A 188 -9.19 7.65 16.31
C HIS A 188 -7.67 7.73 16.45
N ARG A 189 -6.98 6.59 16.49
CA ARG A 189 -5.51 6.53 16.57
C ARG A 189 -4.81 7.08 15.35
N ARG A 190 -5.43 6.97 14.17
CA ARG A 190 -4.86 7.37 12.89
C ARG A 190 -5.18 8.82 12.51
N ARG A 191 -6.24 9.40 13.07
CA ARG A 191 -6.72 10.75 12.72
C ARG A 191 -5.59 11.78 12.83
N LYS A 192 -5.36 12.56 11.75
CA LYS A 192 -4.33 13.62 11.64
C LYS A 192 -2.88 13.16 11.88
N LYS A 193 -2.61 11.87 11.81
CA LYS A 193 -1.27 11.28 12.01
C LYS A 193 -0.82 10.43 10.82
N SER A 194 -1.75 9.90 10.08
CA SER A 194 -1.49 8.97 8.98
C SER A 194 -2.68 8.93 8.03
N SER A 195 -2.46 8.44 6.82
CA SER A 195 -3.47 8.38 5.77
C SER A 195 -4.05 6.98 5.62
N THR A 196 -5.33 6.91 5.24
CA THR A 196 -6.01 5.65 4.96
C THR A 196 -6.68 5.71 3.58
N ILE A 197 -6.49 4.65 2.78
CA ILE A 197 -7.23 4.42 1.55
C ILE A 197 -8.38 3.46 1.88
N PHE A 198 -9.60 3.86 1.52
CA PHE A 198 -10.80 3.04 1.68
C PHE A 198 -11.31 2.65 0.31
N CYS A 199 -11.41 1.34 0.03
CA CYS A 199 -12.02 0.84 -1.20
C CYS A 199 -13.42 0.31 -0.89
N SER A 200 -14.44 0.91 -1.49
CA SER A 200 -15.83 0.55 -1.24
C SER A 200 -16.65 0.40 -2.52
N GLN A 201 -17.65 -0.45 -2.47
CA GLN A 201 -18.68 -0.54 -3.51
C GLN A 201 -19.76 0.52 -3.32
N TYR A 202 -19.90 1.03 -2.11
CA TYR A 202 -20.87 2.06 -1.76
C TYR A 202 -20.23 3.44 -1.80
N ASP A 203 -20.99 4.43 -2.20
CA ASP A 203 -20.65 5.82 -2.00
C ASP A 203 -20.71 6.18 -0.51
N PRO A 204 -20.06 7.27 -0.08
CA PRO A 204 -20.08 7.68 1.32
C PRO A 204 -21.47 7.87 1.95
N SER A 205 -22.48 8.22 1.15
CA SER A 205 -23.89 8.27 1.62
C SER A 205 -24.43 6.90 2.02
N GLY A 206 -24.04 5.84 1.31
CA GLY A 206 -24.46 4.47 1.63
C GLY A 206 -23.73 3.87 2.85
N TRP A 207 -22.64 4.50 3.32
CA TRP A 207 -21.93 4.00 4.50
C TRP A 207 -22.72 4.18 5.80
N TYR A 208 -23.58 5.21 5.89
CA TYR A 208 -24.49 5.37 7.01
C TYR A 208 -25.39 4.15 7.18
N ASP A 209 -26.00 3.67 6.07
CA ASP A 209 -26.86 2.49 6.08
C ASP A 209 -26.12 1.22 6.52
N GLN A 210 -24.84 1.11 6.14
CA GLN A 210 -24.01 -0.02 6.52
C GLN A 210 -23.61 0.02 8.00
N LEU A 211 -23.57 1.20 8.63
CA LEU A 211 -23.20 1.40 10.03
C LEU A 211 -24.41 1.52 10.98
N GLY A 212 -25.61 1.22 10.50
CA GLY A 212 -26.81 1.21 11.34
C GLY A 212 -27.79 2.37 11.10
N GLY A 213 -27.51 3.22 10.08
CA GLY A 213 -28.38 4.33 9.68
C GLY A 213 -28.07 5.65 10.39
N ASP A 214 -28.87 6.66 10.05
CA ASP A 214 -28.68 8.05 10.50
C ASP A 214 -28.82 8.26 12.01
N ASP A 215 -29.52 7.36 12.71
CA ASP A 215 -29.72 7.43 14.16
C ASP A 215 -28.59 6.77 14.96
N SER A 216 -27.56 6.21 14.29
CA SER A 216 -26.44 5.54 14.97
C SER A 216 -25.34 6.54 15.37
N PRO A 217 -25.11 6.80 16.67
CA PRO A 217 -24.01 7.65 17.13
C PRO A 217 -22.64 7.13 16.72
N LEU A 218 -22.48 5.80 16.56
CA LEU A 218 -21.24 5.19 16.11
C LEU A 218 -21.00 5.47 14.63
N ALA A 219 -22.05 5.42 13.79
CA ALA A 219 -21.96 5.75 12.38
C ALA A 219 -21.46 7.20 12.18
N GLU A 220 -22.10 8.15 12.86
CA GLU A 220 -21.69 9.55 12.84
C GLU A 220 -20.25 9.73 13.29
N ALA A 221 -19.87 9.11 14.42
CA ALA A 221 -18.53 9.20 14.96
C ALA A 221 -17.45 8.61 14.06
N ILE A 222 -17.73 7.50 13.34
CA ILE A 222 -16.82 6.87 12.36
C ILE A 222 -16.67 7.78 11.15
N LEU A 223 -17.80 8.21 10.56
CA LEU A 223 -17.81 8.97 9.31
C LEU A 223 -17.21 10.37 9.48
N ASP A 224 -17.47 11.07 10.60
CA ASP A 224 -16.81 12.34 10.92
C ASP A 224 -15.29 12.24 10.87
N ARG A 225 -14.72 11.11 11.32
CA ARG A 225 -13.26 10.94 11.37
C ARG A 225 -12.61 10.73 10.02
N ILE A 226 -13.35 10.27 9.02
CA ILE A 226 -12.78 9.89 7.71
C ILE A 226 -13.21 10.82 6.57
N MET A 227 -14.37 11.48 6.69
CA MET A 227 -14.98 12.25 5.59
C MET A 227 -14.32 13.61 5.36
N HIS A 228 -13.81 14.25 6.43
CA HIS A 228 -13.20 15.56 6.32
C HIS A 228 -11.83 15.48 5.63
N ASP A 229 -11.59 16.38 4.67
CA ASP A 229 -10.34 16.50 3.93
C ASP A 229 -9.89 15.23 3.17
N ALA A 230 -10.84 14.41 2.70
CA ALA A 230 -10.54 13.23 1.93
C ALA A 230 -10.58 13.48 0.41
N TYR A 231 -9.61 12.91 -0.31
CA TYR A 231 -9.69 12.80 -1.76
C TYR A 231 -10.66 11.69 -2.17
N LYS A 232 -11.34 11.86 -3.32
CA LYS A 232 -12.31 10.88 -3.81
C LYS A 232 -12.01 10.52 -5.26
N ILE A 233 -11.92 9.22 -5.52
CA ILE A 233 -11.88 8.65 -6.87
C ILE A 233 -13.12 7.78 -7.00
N ASN A 234 -14.07 8.21 -7.83
CA ASN A 234 -15.25 7.42 -8.12
C ASN A 234 -15.08 6.79 -9.51
N ILE A 235 -15.02 5.46 -9.56
CA ILE A 235 -14.84 4.68 -10.78
C ILE A 235 -16.22 4.35 -11.33
N VAL A 236 -16.69 5.15 -12.29
CA VAL A 236 -18.00 4.97 -12.94
C VAL A 236 -17.80 4.52 -14.39
N PRO A 237 -18.69 3.66 -14.94
CA PRO A 237 -18.66 3.32 -16.35
C PRO A 237 -18.99 4.56 -17.21
N THR A 238 -18.44 4.63 -18.42
CA THR A 238 -18.74 5.71 -19.38
C THR A 238 -20.17 5.62 -19.91
N ALA A 239 -20.72 4.40 -20.01
CA ALA A 239 -22.11 4.13 -20.29
C ALA A 239 -22.57 2.90 -19.51
N PRO A 240 -23.79 2.84 -18.98
CA PRO A 240 -24.29 1.70 -18.21
C PRO A 240 -24.28 0.39 -19.00
N SER A 241 -24.48 0.45 -20.34
CA SER A 241 -24.45 -0.69 -21.26
C SER A 241 -23.03 -1.24 -21.54
N ASN A 242 -21.98 -0.47 -21.23
CA ASN A 242 -20.59 -0.80 -21.54
C ASN A 242 -19.79 -1.21 -20.30
N TYR A 243 -20.46 -1.44 -19.18
CA TYR A 243 -19.76 -1.90 -17.98
C TYR A 243 -19.22 -3.31 -18.22
N ARG A 244 -17.89 -3.40 -18.32
CA ARG A 244 -17.17 -4.67 -18.26
C ARG A 244 -16.33 -4.70 -16.99
N SER A 245 -16.29 -5.85 -16.33
CA SER A 245 -15.32 -6.10 -15.28
C SER A 245 -13.91 -5.92 -15.82
N MET A 246 -12.99 -5.34 -15.05
CA MET A 246 -11.59 -5.26 -15.47
C MET A 246 -10.95 -6.65 -15.59
N ARG A 247 -11.49 -7.66 -14.94
CA ARG A 247 -11.09 -9.07 -15.13
C ARG A 247 -11.40 -9.54 -16.54
N GLU A 248 -12.57 -9.19 -17.06
CA GLU A 248 -12.96 -9.49 -18.46
C GLU A 248 -12.08 -8.73 -19.45
N VAL A 249 -11.82 -7.43 -19.19
CA VAL A 249 -10.99 -6.57 -20.08
C VAL A 249 -9.56 -7.11 -20.21
N TYR A 250 -9.02 -7.68 -19.14
CA TYR A 250 -7.66 -8.25 -19.14
C TYR A 250 -7.60 -9.75 -19.44
N GLY A 251 -8.75 -10.38 -19.78
CA GLY A 251 -8.78 -11.81 -20.06
C GLY A 251 -8.49 -12.69 -18.83
N LEU A 252 -8.74 -12.17 -17.64
CA LEU A 252 -8.52 -12.88 -16.37
C LEU A 252 -9.78 -13.61 -15.88
N ASP A 253 -10.88 -13.54 -16.63
CA ASP A 253 -12.12 -14.25 -16.31
C ASP A 253 -12.06 -15.66 -16.89
N PRO A 254 -12.11 -16.72 -16.05
CA PRO A 254 -12.07 -18.11 -16.53
C PRO A 254 -13.19 -18.47 -17.51
N ALA A 255 -14.34 -17.79 -17.44
CA ALA A 255 -15.49 -18.01 -18.33
C ALA A 255 -15.25 -17.51 -19.76
N LEU A 256 -14.20 -16.72 -20.02
CA LEU A 256 -13.85 -16.18 -21.33
C LEU A 256 -12.62 -16.87 -21.95
N SER A 257 -12.13 -17.94 -21.33
CA SER A 257 -10.94 -18.68 -21.75
C SER A 257 -11.28 -19.93 -22.58
N GLU A 258 -12.56 -20.11 -23.03
CA GLU A 258 -13.00 -21.15 -23.94
C GLU A 258 -13.18 -20.66 -25.39
#